data_92c96664e5fcd13871243649b3f9e016
#
_entry.id   92c96664e5fcd13871243649b3f9e016
#
_cell.length_a   1.000
_cell.length_b   1.000
_cell.length_c   1.000
_cell.angle_alpha   90.00
_cell.angle_beta   90.00
_cell.angle_gamma   90.00
#
_symmetry.space_group_name_H-M   'P 1'
#
loop_
_entity.id
_entity.type
_entity.pdbx_description
1 polymer ?
#
loop_
_entity_poly.entity_id
_entity_poly.type
_entity_poly.pdbx_seq_one_letter_code
_entity_poly.pdbx_strand_id
1 'polypeptide(L)'
;MNKRYFKRLLLAATALVFAVSVRAEVRLPHLFSSHMVLQRDTPVAIWGWADKGESIQILFADQKIKTKADAQGCWSAQLPARPAGGPYTLVVKGKTNTITLDDILMGDVWVCSGQSNMEWPLDQVNNAEAEVAAANHPNLRLFTVPHNPRGVETEDIVSEWKCCTPENATHFTAVGYFFGRD
;
A
#
# COMPACT_ATOMS: atom_id res chain seq x y z
N MET A 1 62.08 -17.80 2.40
CA MET A 1 60.60 -17.80 2.24
C MET A 1 60.24 -16.60 1.37
N ASN A 2 59.76 -16.84 0.17
CA ASN A 2 59.78 -15.88 -0.94
C ASN A 2 58.65 -14.85 -0.86
N LYS A 3 58.97 -13.58 -0.62
CA LYS A 3 58.02 -12.45 -0.47
C LYS A 3 56.96 -12.35 -1.60
N ARG A 4 57.20 -12.95 -2.76
CA ARG A 4 56.29 -13.02 -3.90
C ARG A 4 55.12 -13.97 -3.69
N TYR A 5 55.31 -15.05 -2.91
CA TYR A 5 54.23 -16.00 -2.58
C TYR A 5 53.28 -15.44 -1.54
N PHE A 6 53.80 -14.66 -0.59
CA PHE A 6 52.97 -14.03 0.44
C PHE A 6 52.06 -12.94 -0.12
N LYS A 7 52.53 -12.16 -1.10
CA LYS A 7 51.68 -11.18 -1.81
C LYS A 7 50.59 -11.83 -2.65
N ARG A 8 50.83 -12.96 -3.26
CA ARG A 8 49.81 -13.69 -4.05
C ARG A 8 48.76 -14.37 -3.18
N LEU A 9 49.14 -14.85 -1.99
CA LEU A 9 48.20 -15.36 -0.99
C LEU A 9 47.31 -14.27 -0.39
N LEU A 10 47.85 -13.07 -0.17
CA LEU A 10 47.06 -11.93 0.33
C LEU A 10 46.08 -11.40 -0.69
N LEU A 11 46.42 -11.41 -2.00
CA LEU A 11 45.49 -11.04 -3.07
C LEU A 11 44.36 -12.05 -3.30
N ALA A 12 44.59 -13.33 -3.02
CA ALA A 12 43.55 -14.36 -3.13
C ALA A 12 42.56 -14.33 -1.95
N ALA A 13 42.99 -13.85 -0.77
CA ALA A 13 42.14 -13.76 0.41
C ALA A 13 41.19 -12.54 0.39
N THR A 14 41.50 -11.51 -0.41
CA THR A 14 40.67 -10.29 -0.53
C THR A 14 39.56 -10.39 -1.57
N ALA A 15 39.50 -11.46 -2.35
CA ALA A 15 38.47 -11.65 -3.40
C ALA A 15 37.25 -12.47 -2.93
N LEU A 16 37.22 -12.92 -1.67
CA LEU A 16 36.01 -13.49 -1.09
C LEU A 16 35.13 -12.37 -0.51
N VAL A 17 34.75 -11.41 -1.35
CA VAL A 17 33.62 -10.53 -1.08
C VAL A 17 32.42 -11.45 -1.06
N PHE A 18 31.93 -11.73 0.13
CA PHE A 18 30.61 -12.30 0.32
C PHE A 18 29.63 -11.39 -0.42
N ALA A 19 29.22 -11.77 -1.60
CA ALA A 19 28.02 -11.23 -2.23
C ALA A 19 26.85 -11.64 -1.31
N VAL A 20 26.62 -10.87 -0.26
CA VAL A 20 25.38 -10.92 0.48
C VAL A 20 24.34 -10.52 -0.56
N SER A 21 23.73 -11.53 -1.19
CA SER A 21 22.55 -11.31 -2.00
C SER A 21 21.49 -10.77 -1.05
N VAL A 22 21.38 -9.45 -0.96
CA VAL A 22 20.21 -8.80 -0.35
C VAL A 22 19.05 -9.24 -1.21
N ARG A 23 18.33 -10.24 -0.75
CA ARG A 23 17.09 -10.67 -1.40
C ARG A 23 16.07 -9.60 -1.12
N ALA A 24 15.49 -9.06 -2.16
CA ALA A 24 14.37 -8.16 -2.00
C ALA A 24 13.16 -8.99 -1.52
N GLU A 25 12.55 -8.55 -0.44
CA GLU A 25 11.29 -9.10 0.03
C GLU A 25 10.15 -8.63 -0.87
N VAL A 26 9.06 -9.41 -0.95
CA VAL A 26 7.85 -8.91 -1.60
C VAL A 26 7.37 -7.66 -0.87
N ARG A 27 7.06 -6.61 -1.62
CA ARG A 27 6.60 -5.31 -1.11
C ARG A 27 5.37 -4.86 -1.87
N LEU A 28 4.52 -4.11 -1.18
CA LEU A 28 3.34 -3.44 -1.72
C LEU A 28 3.53 -1.93 -1.62
N PRO A 29 2.96 -1.13 -2.53
CA PRO A 29 2.83 0.30 -2.31
C PRO A 29 1.91 0.58 -1.13
N HIS A 30 2.11 1.71 -0.45
CA HIS A 30 1.34 2.11 0.72
C HIS A 30 -0.16 2.28 0.43
N LEU A 31 -0.54 2.44 -0.85
CA LEU A 31 -1.94 2.43 -1.26
C LEU A 31 -2.66 1.13 -0.85
N PHE A 32 -1.93 0.01 -0.81
CA PHE A 32 -2.44 -1.26 -0.29
C PHE A 32 -2.04 -1.42 1.17
N SER A 33 -2.94 -1.09 2.06
CA SER A 33 -2.76 -1.24 3.50
C SER A 33 -4.03 -1.84 4.12
N SER A 34 -3.94 -2.27 5.37
CA SER A 34 -5.13 -2.65 6.13
C SER A 34 -6.15 -1.50 6.14
N HIS A 35 -7.41 -1.83 6.29
CA HIS A 35 -8.55 -0.91 6.25
C HIS A 35 -8.88 -0.31 4.87
N MET A 36 -8.18 -0.71 3.78
CA MET A 36 -8.47 -0.20 2.44
C MET A 36 -9.86 -0.61 1.94
N VAL A 37 -10.36 0.19 0.99
CA VAL A 37 -11.51 -0.18 0.17
C VAL A 37 -11.01 -0.48 -1.24
N LEU A 38 -11.43 -1.61 -1.79
CA LEU A 38 -11.23 -1.95 -3.19
C LEU A 38 -12.53 -1.75 -3.95
N GLN A 39 -12.43 -1.23 -5.18
CA GLN A 39 -13.60 -0.95 -6.01
C GLN A 39 -14.42 -2.21 -6.26
N ARG A 40 -15.71 -2.18 -5.92
CA ARG A 40 -16.66 -3.27 -6.16
C ARG A 40 -17.02 -3.43 -7.63
N ASP A 41 -17.59 -4.57 -7.98
CA ASP A 41 -18.22 -4.91 -9.28
C ASP A 41 -17.29 -4.80 -10.49
N THR A 42 -15.99 -4.67 -10.30
CA THR A 42 -14.96 -4.63 -11.34
C THR A 42 -13.72 -5.41 -10.91
N PRO A 43 -12.94 -5.98 -11.84
CA PRO A 43 -11.64 -6.54 -11.50
C PRO A 43 -10.70 -5.46 -10.98
N VAL A 44 -9.99 -5.76 -9.88
CA VAL A 44 -9.08 -4.79 -9.25
C VAL A 44 -7.64 -5.24 -9.46
N ALA A 45 -6.82 -4.37 -10.06
CA ALA A 45 -5.39 -4.60 -10.15
C ALA A 45 -4.72 -4.37 -8.81
N ILE A 46 -3.86 -5.31 -8.40
CA ILE A 46 -2.91 -5.15 -7.31
C ILE A 46 -1.50 -5.38 -7.84
N TRP A 47 -0.53 -4.66 -7.29
CA TRP A 47 0.85 -4.71 -7.76
C TRP A 47 1.85 -4.44 -6.65
N GLY A 48 3.10 -4.66 -6.94
CA GLY A 48 4.19 -4.38 -6.02
C GLY A 48 5.54 -4.81 -6.59
N TRP A 49 6.50 -5.00 -5.71
CA TRP A 49 7.87 -5.33 -6.06
C TRP A 49 8.33 -6.59 -5.34
N ALA A 50 9.27 -7.31 -5.95
CA ALA A 50 9.92 -8.50 -5.41
C ALA A 50 11.26 -8.75 -6.14
N ASP A 51 11.98 -9.80 -5.80
CA ASP A 51 13.14 -10.21 -6.58
C ASP A 51 12.74 -10.57 -8.03
N LYS A 52 13.61 -10.23 -8.98
CA LYS A 52 13.44 -10.61 -10.38
C LYS A 52 13.10 -12.09 -10.51
N GLY A 53 11.98 -12.36 -11.16
CA GLY A 53 11.51 -13.70 -11.42
C GLY A 53 10.95 -14.44 -10.21
N GLU A 54 10.77 -13.77 -9.07
CA GLU A 54 10.12 -14.34 -7.89
C GLU A 54 8.68 -14.69 -8.18
N SER A 55 8.25 -15.84 -7.67
CA SER A 55 6.85 -16.27 -7.73
C SER A 55 6.10 -15.73 -6.53
N ILE A 56 5.03 -14.99 -6.77
CA ILE A 56 4.17 -14.41 -5.75
C ILE A 56 2.82 -15.14 -5.74
N GLN A 57 2.33 -15.46 -4.56
CA GLN A 57 1.00 -16.01 -4.34
C GLN A 57 0.15 -15.01 -3.59
N ILE A 58 -1.03 -14.73 -4.12
CA ILE A 58 -2.01 -13.84 -3.51
C ILE A 58 -3.23 -14.68 -3.10
N LEU A 59 -3.64 -14.50 -1.85
CA LEU A 59 -4.88 -15.07 -1.32
C LEU A 59 -5.80 -13.91 -0.97
N PHE A 60 -6.99 -13.90 -1.52
CA PHE A 60 -8.02 -12.90 -1.23
C PHE A 60 -9.39 -13.57 -1.19
N ALA A 61 -10.05 -13.52 -0.04
CA ALA A 61 -11.29 -14.25 0.21
C ALA A 61 -11.12 -15.74 -0.15
N ASP A 62 -11.90 -16.23 -1.13
CA ASP A 62 -11.89 -17.60 -1.64
C ASP A 62 -10.92 -17.81 -2.82
N GLN A 63 -10.21 -16.76 -3.25
CA GLN A 63 -9.37 -16.79 -4.44
C GLN A 63 -7.89 -17.01 -4.10
N LYS A 64 -7.23 -17.76 -4.97
CA LYS A 64 -5.80 -18.00 -4.95
C LYS A 64 -5.21 -17.67 -6.32
N ILE A 65 -4.44 -16.60 -6.39
CA ILE A 65 -3.86 -16.09 -7.62
C ILE A 65 -2.34 -16.24 -7.54
N LYS A 66 -1.72 -16.52 -8.67
CA LYS A 66 -0.27 -16.59 -8.78
C LYS A 66 0.20 -15.63 -9.86
N THR A 67 1.28 -14.95 -9.58
CA THR A 67 1.98 -14.07 -10.52
C THR A 67 3.49 -14.22 -10.35
N LYS A 68 4.26 -13.52 -11.16
CA LYS A 68 5.72 -13.53 -11.13
C LYS A 68 6.25 -12.14 -11.38
N ALA A 69 7.28 -11.75 -10.63
CA ALA A 69 7.97 -10.50 -10.86
C ALA A 69 8.75 -10.54 -12.18
N ASP A 70 8.71 -9.45 -12.92
CA ASP A 70 9.40 -9.26 -14.18
C ASP A 70 10.92 -9.04 -14.02
N ALA A 71 11.58 -8.62 -15.11
CA ALA A 71 13.02 -8.35 -15.09
C ALA A 71 13.40 -7.13 -14.26
N GLN A 72 12.47 -6.22 -14.01
CA GLN A 72 12.59 -5.02 -13.18
C GLN A 72 12.21 -5.26 -11.72
N GLY A 73 11.70 -6.46 -11.40
CA GLY A 73 11.21 -6.80 -10.08
C GLY A 73 9.77 -6.33 -9.82
N CYS A 74 9.05 -5.85 -10.84
CA CYS A 74 7.66 -5.46 -10.72
C CYS A 74 6.74 -6.66 -10.94
N TRP A 75 5.66 -6.73 -10.18
CA TRP A 75 4.63 -7.74 -10.38
C TRP A 75 3.23 -7.11 -10.29
N SER A 76 2.29 -7.71 -10.98
CA SER A 76 0.88 -7.36 -10.90
C SER A 76 -0.01 -8.59 -10.96
N ALA A 77 -1.23 -8.46 -10.44
CA ALA A 77 -2.26 -9.46 -10.52
C ALA A 77 -3.64 -8.79 -10.54
N GLN A 78 -4.64 -9.50 -11.07
CA GLN A 78 -6.03 -9.07 -11.09
C GLN A 78 -6.81 -9.86 -10.04
N LEU A 79 -7.41 -9.16 -9.09
CA LEU A 79 -8.46 -9.72 -8.24
C LEU A 79 -9.76 -9.74 -9.04
N PRO A 80 -10.54 -10.83 -9.01
CA PRO A 80 -11.81 -10.87 -9.73
C PRO A 80 -12.82 -9.88 -9.14
N ALA A 81 -13.73 -9.42 -9.98
CA ALA A 81 -14.85 -8.57 -9.56
C ALA A 81 -15.64 -9.22 -8.41
N ARG A 82 -16.00 -8.44 -7.41
CA ARG A 82 -16.84 -8.86 -6.27
C ARG A 82 -17.86 -7.78 -5.95
N PRO A 83 -19.05 -8.15 -5.46
CA PRO A 83 -20.00 -7.20 -4.93
C PRO A 83 -19.48 -6.54 -3.64
N ALA A 84 -20.13 -5.46 -3.23
CA ALA A 84 -19.86 -4.83 -1.95
C ALA A 84 -19.91 -5.84 -0.80
N GLY A 85 -19.03 -5.71 0.17
CA GLY A 85 -18.94 -6.59 1.33
C GLY A 85 -17.59 -6.57 2.01
N GLY A 86 -17.41 -7.47 2.97
CA GLY A 86 -16.23 -7.57 3.80
C GLY A 86 -16.60 -7.70 5.28
N PRO A 87 -15.64 -7.59 6.21
CA PRO A 87 -14.20 -7.41 5.91
C PRO A 87 -13.54 -8.67 5.35
N TYR A 88 -12.57 -8.45 4.50
CA TYR A 88 -11.72 -9.50 3.92
C TYR A 88 -10.26 -9.33 4.37
N THR A 89 -9.48 -10.41 4.22
CA THR A 89 -8.03 -10.41 4.39
C THR A 89 -7.37 -10.64 3.04
N LEU A 90 -6.34 -9.87 2.72
CA LEU A 90 -5.43 -10.07 1.59
C LEU A 90 -4.09 -10.57 2.11
N VAL A 91 -3.62 -11.70 1.59
CA VAL A 91 -2.31 -12.25 1.93
C VAL A 91 -1.47 -12.33 0.67
N VAL A 92 -0.31 -11.67 0.68
CA VAL A 92 0.68 -11.71 -0.40
C VAL A 92 1.92 -12.45 0.10
N LYS A 93 2.19 -13.60 -0.50
CA LYS A 93 3.30 -14.49 -0.13
C LYS A 93 4.39 -14.42 -1.17
N GLY A 94 5.54 -13.93 -0.79
CA GLY A 94 6.79 -14.05 -1.51
C GLY A 94 7.56 -15.31 -1.09
N LYS A 95 8.81 -15.38 -1.47
CA LYS A 95 9.71 -16.46 -1.13
C LYS A 95 10.24 -16.37 0.31
N THR A 96 10.48 -15.17 0.78
CA THR A 96 11.14 -14.88 2.05
C THR A 96 10.23 -14.28 3.10
N ASN A 97 9.15 -13.59 2.67
CA ASN A 97 8.22 -12.93 3.56
C ASN A 97 6.76 -13.13 3.13
N THR A 98 5.88 -12.76 4.02
CA THR A 98 4.42 -12.73 3.80
C THR A 98 3.87 -11.41 4.34
N ILE A 99 3.08 -10.73 3.53
CA ILE A 99 2.32 -9.53 3.93
C ILE A 99 0.88 -9.94 4.13
N THR A 100 0.30 -9.54 5.25
CA THR A 100 -1.12 -9.74 5.55
C THR A 100 -1.75 -8.37 5.78
N LEU A 101 -2.80 -8.07 5.04
CA LEU A 101 -3.61 -6.86 5.17
C LEU A 101 -5.02 -7.26 5.56
N ASP A 102 -5.50 -6.71 6.66
CA ASP A 102 -6.79 -7.06 7.24
C ASP A 102 -7.81 -5.93 7.10
N ASP A 103 -9.06 -6.25 7.40
CA ASP A 103 -10.20 -5.32 7.39
C ASP A 103 -10.37 -4.60 6.04
N ILE A 104 -10.30 -5.37 4.95
CA ILE A 104 -10.48 -4.85 3.59
C ILE A 104 -11.95 -4.90 3.22
N LEU A 105 -12.48 -3.81 2.70
CA LEU A 105 -13.84 -3.75 2.18
C LEU A 105 -13.84 -3.74 0.64
N MET A 106 -14.87 -4.35 0.06
CA MET A 106 -15.28 -4.09 -1.32
C MET A 106 -16.38 -3.04 -1.28
N GLY A 107 -16.17 -1.92 -1.95
CA GLY A 107 -17.09 -0.78 -1.90
C GLY A 107 -16.83 0.21 -3.04
N ASP A 108 -17.42 1.39 -2.94
CA ASP A 108 -17.17 2.47 -3.88
C ASP A 108 -15.94 3.27 -3.46
N VAL A 109 -15.05 3.52 -4.40
CA VAL A 109 -13.83 4.32 -4.17
C VAL A 109 -13.96 5.65 -4.93
N TRP A 110 -13.89 6.75 -4.19
CA TRP A 110 -13.98 8.09 -4.72
C TRP A 110 -12.67 8.84 -4.59
N VAL A 111 -12.30 9.57 -5.64
CA VAL A 111 -11.14 10.45 -5.62
C VAL A 111 -11.61 11.88 -5.39
N CYS A 112 -11.32 12.42 -4.23
CA CYS A 112 -11.60 13.80 -3.86
C CYS A 112 -10.38 14.66 -4.18
N SER A 113 -10.48 15.50 -5.21
CA SER A 113 -9.37 16.36 -5.67
C SER A 113 -9.87 17.75 -6.01
N GLY A 114 -9.00 18.75 -5.94
CA GLY A 114 -9.33 20.13 -6.23
C GLY A 114 -8.23 21.09 -5.79
N GLN A 115 -8.65 22.19 -5.19
CA GLN A 115 -7.78 23.25 -4.66
C GLN A 115 -7.98 23.39 -3.14
N SER A 116 -7.64 24.54 -2.57
CA SER A 116 -7.66 24.83 -1.13
C SER A 116 -8.95 24.44 -0.40
N ASN A 117 -10.13 24.56 -1.05
CA ASN A 117 -11.38 24.14 -0.43
C ASN A 117 -11.47 22.62 -0.23
N MET A 118 -10.80 21.84 -1.07
CA MET A 118 -10.74 20.38 -0.90
C MET A 118 -9.83 19.97 0.26
N GLU A 119 -8.94 20.84 0.70
CA GLU A 119 -8.04 20.63 1.83
C GLU A 119 -8.60 21.14 3.16
N TRP A 120 -9.73 21.84 3.13
CA TRP A 120 -10.35 22.38 4.33
C TRP A 120 -10.71 21.24 5.29
N PRO A 121 -10.10 21.19 6.49
CA PRO A 121 -10.27 20.06 7.36
C PRO A 121 -11.60 20.12 8.15
N LEU A 122 -12.06 18.96 8.62
CA LEU A 122 -13.34 18.84 9.31
C LEU A 122 -13.39 19.64 10.63
N ASP A 123 -12.27 19.79 11.32
CA ASP A 123 -12.18 20.57 12.57
C ASP A 123 -12.29 22.10 12.38
N GLN A 124 -12.38 22.58 11.15
CA GLN A 124 -12.48 23.99 10.82
C GLN A 124 -13.82 24.39 10.16
N VAL A 125 -14.79 23.48 10.12
CA VAL A 125 -16.12 23.79 9.58
C VAL A 125 -17.04 24.39 10.65
N ASN A 126 -18.20 24.89 10.24
CA ASN A 126 -19.26 25.25 11.17
C ASN A 126 -19.68 24.01 11.97
N ASN A 127 -19.86 24.16 13.30
CA ASN A 127 -20.20 23.05 14.21
C ASN A 127 -19.16 21.91 14.25
N ALA A 128 -17.89 22.22 14.02
CA ALA A 128 -16.80 21.26 13.91
C ALA A 128 -16.76 20.26 15.08
N GLU A 129 -16.93 20.71 16.31
CA GLU A 129 -16.92 19.85 17.51
C GLU A 129 -17.99 18.74 17.41
N ALA A 130 -19.22 19.12 17.04
CA ALA A 130 -20.32 18.16 16.89
C ALA A 130 -20.12 17.23 15.70
N GLU A 131 -19.63 17.75 14.57
CA GLU A 131 -19.36 16.96 13.36
C GLU A 131 -18.23 15.95 13.60
N VAL A 132 -17.14 16.36 14.23
CA VAL A 132 -16.03 15.48 14.59
C VAL A 132 -16.49 14.41 15.58
N ALA A 133 -17.23 14.77 16.62
CA ALA A 133 -17.74 13.82 17.61
C ALA A 133 -18.68 12.76 16.97
N ALA A 134 -19.43 13.15 15.92
CA ALA A 134 -20.32 12.25 15.19
C ALA A 134 -19.61 11.39 14.12
N ALA A 135 -18.34 11.64 13.83
CA ALA A 135 -17.59 11.00 12.75
C ALA A 135 -17.18 9.54 13.06
N ASN A 136 -18.17 8.69 13.36
CA ASN A 136 -17.96 7.27 13.63
C ASN A 136 -18.72 6.42 12.59
N HIS A 137 -18.11 6.25 11.43
CA HIS A 137 -18.69 5.53 10.29
C HIS A 137 -17.81 4.35 9.92
N PRO A 138 -18.05 3.14 10.48
CA PRO A 138 -17.14 1.99 10.36
C PRO A 138 -16.96 1.49 8.93
N ASN A 139 -17.90 1.78 8.02
CA ASN A 139 -17.81 1.41 6.60
C ASN A 139 -17.21 2.52 5.72
N LEU A 140 -17.01 3.70 6.24
CA LEU A 140 -16.30 4.78 5.56
C LEU A 140 -14.80 4.67 5.85
N ARG A 141 -13.98 4.73 4.83
CA ARG A 141 -12.52 4.69 4.94
C ARG A 141 -11.92 5.94 4.34
N LEU A 142 -10.88 6.41 4.95
CA LEU A 142 -10.22 7.66 4.62
C LEU A 142 -8.77 7.38 4.18
N PHE A 143 -8.37 7.96 3.06
CA PHE A 143 -6.98 7.91 2.59
C PHE A 143 -6.57 9.29 2.11
N THR A 144 -5.56 9.87 2.72
CA THR A 144 -5.04 11.19 2.35
C THR A 144 -3.78 11.03 1.51
N VAL A 145 -3.81 11.53 0.28
CA VAL A 145 -2.61 11.62 -0.55
C VAL A 145 -1.80 12.83 -0.10
N PRO A 146 -0.56 12.65 0.37
CA PRO A 146 0.27 13.77 0.80
C PRO A 146 0.64 14.66 -0.39
N HIS A 147 0.81 15.94 -0.12
CA HIS A 147 1.28 16.90 -1.11
C HIS A 147 2.63 16.52 -1.69
N ASN A 148 2.74 16.51 -3.01
CA ASN A 148 4.02 16.40 -3.70
C ASN A 148 4.29 17.66 -4.56
N PRO A 149 4.84 18.74 -3.99
CA PRO A 149 5.05 19.99 -4.69
C PRO A 149 6.15 19.91 -5.76
N ARG A 150 6.88 18.80 -5.84
CA ARG A 150 8.00 18.66 -6.77
C ARG A 150 7.56 18.37 -8.21
N GLY A 151 6.29 18.08 -8.47
CA GLY A 151 5.78 17.79 -9.81
C GLY A 151 6.40 16.56 -10.50
N VAL A 152 7.03 15.68 -9.73
CA VAL A 152 7.65 14.44 -10.21
C VAL A 152 6.74 13.28 -9.87
N GLU A 153 6.48 12.41 -10.84
CA GLU A 153 5.79 11.15 -10.58
C GLU A 153 6.54 10.33 -9.52
N THR A 154 5.78 9.76 -8.61
CA THR A 154 6.31 8.87 -7.57
C THR A 154 5.67 7.49 -7.72
N GLU A 155 6.47 6.44 -7.61
CA GLU A 155 5.99 5.07 -7.69
C GLU A 155 5.17 4.66 -6.44
N ASP A 156 5.34 5.38 -5.34
CA ASP A 156 4.69 5.11 -4.07
C ASP A 156 4.50 6.40 -3.26
N ILE A 157 3.53 6.39 -2.35
CA ILE A 157 3.20 7.51 -1.45
C ILE A 157 3.13 6.98 -0.02
N VAL A 158 3.78 7.66 0.92
CA VAL A 158 3.73 7.28 2.33
C VAL A 158 2.41 7.76 2.93
N SER A 159 1.44 6.89 2.96
CA SER A 159 0.12 7.09 3.55
C SER A 159 -0.51 5.75 3.91
N GLU A 160 -1.66 5.76 4.56
CA GLU A 160 -2.41 4.56 4.94
C GLU A 160 -3.92 4.82 4.93
N TRP A 161 -4.69 3.79 4.70
CA TRP A 161 -6.14 3.81 4.89
C TRP A 161 -6.49 3.82 6.37
N LYS A 162 -7.49 4.60 6.74
CA LYS A 162 -7.99 4.72 8.12
C LYS A 162 -9.48 4.52 8.17
N CYS A 163 -9.97 3.86 9.22
CA CYS A 163 -11.40 3.87 9.53
C CYS A 163 -11.85 5.29 9.86
N CYS A 164 -13.04 5.67 9.45
CA CYS A 164 -13.63 6.95 9.83
C CYS A 164 -14.03 6.92 11.31
N THR A 165 -13.17 7.46 12.14
CA THR A 165 -13.38 7.71 13.58
C THR A 165 -13.24 9.19 13.84
N PRO A 166 -13.73 9.72 14.97
CA PRO A 166 -13.53 11.12 15.34
C PRO A 166 -12.07 11.57 15.21
N GLU A 167 -11.13 10.76 15.69
CA GLU A 167 -9.70 11.04 15.64
C GLU A 167 -9.19 11.14 14.20
N ASN A 168 -9.53 10.16 13.35
CA ASN A 168 -9.02 10.07 11.97
C ASN A 168 -9.70 11.09 11.03
N ALA A 169 -10.94 11.47 11.30
CA ALA A 169 -11.71 12.42 10.49
C ALA A 169 -11.36 13.87 10.78
N THR A 170 -10.85 14.20 11.97
CA THR A 170 -10.59 15.57 12.44
C THR A 170 -9.87 16.42 11.39
N HIS A 171 -8.79 15.92 10.82
CA HIS A 171 -7.97 16.64 9.83
C HIS A 171 -8.17 16.15 8.40
N PHE A 172 -9.17 15.31 8.16
CA PHE A 172 -9.53 14.90 6.80
C PHE A 172 -10.32 16.01 6.09
N THR A 173 -10.31 15.99 4.75
CA THR A 173 -11.09 16.95 3.96
C THR A 173 -12.57 16.93 4.35
N ALA A 174 -13.11 18.08 4.76
CA ALA A 174 -14.51 18.20 5.13
C ALA A 174 -15.43 17.88 3.95
N VAL A 175 -15.11 18.38 2.75
CA VAL A 175 -15.88 18.10 1.53
C VAL A 175 -15.93 16.61 1.24
N GLY A 176 -14.77 15.94 1.30
CA GLY A 176 -14.71 14.48 1.11
C GLY A 176 -15.45 13.70 2.19
N TYR A 177 -15.35 14.14 3.44
CA TYR A 177 -16.05 13.52 4.57
C TYR A 177 -17.57 13.63 4.42
N PHE A 178 -18.11 14.82 4.18
CA PHE A 178 -19.55 15.03 4.03
C PHE A 178 -20.11 14.26 2.83
N PHE A 179 -19.40 14.29 1.71
CA PHE A 179 -19.78 13.50 0.54
C PHE A 179 -19.84 11.99 0.82
N GLY A 180 -18.85 11.47 1.55
CA GLY A 180 -18.79 10.03 1.83
C GLY A 180 -19.75 9.56 2.94
N ARG A 181 -20.15 10.49 3.83
CA ARG A 181 -21.10 10.22 4.90
C ARG A 181 -22.55 10.14 4.39
N ASP A 182 -22.94 11.05 3.48
CA ASP A 182 -24.30 11.23 2.94
C ASP A 182 -24.61 10.26 1.79
#